data_4296a2372879311e9cd913fc19aca92e
#
_entry.id   4296a2372879311e9cd913fc19aca92e
#
_cell.length_a   1.000
_cell.length_b   1.000
_cell.length_c   1.000
_cell.angle_alpha   90.00
_cell.angle_beta   90.00
_cell.angle_gamma   90.00
#
_symmetry.space_group_name_H-M   'P 1'
#
loop_
_entity.id
_entity.type
_entity.pdbx_description
1 polymer ?
#
loop_
_entity_poly.entity_id
_entity_poly.type
_entity_poly.pdbx_seq_one_letter_code
_entity_poly.pdbx_strand_id
1 'polypeptide(L)'
;MVYDENCSYCAEGALLDAFGIKIGELPMSKVILFKEQSHRGRVIVACKRHVDDITDLTKEERIQFMEDVSHVAEILHELFHPDKINFGAYGDTMHHLHFHLVRDV
;
A
#
# COMPACT_ATOMS: atom_id res chain seq x y z
N MET A 1 9.78 16.52 -1.79
CA MET A 1 9.37 15.11 -1.98
C MET A 1 10.21 14.47 -3.07
N VAL A 2 10.75 13.32 -2.79
CA VAL A 2 11.53 12.56 -3.77
C VAL A 2 10.58 11.82 -4.71
N TYR A 3 10.90 11.86 -6.00
CA TYR A 3 10.14 11.18 -7.04
C TYR A 3 11.13 10.39 -7.90
N ASP A 4 10.80 9.16 -8.18
CA ASP A 4 11.60 8.28 -9.02
C ASP A 4 10.74 7.79 -10.19
N GLU A 5 11.08 8.18 -11.40
CA GLU A 5 10.34 7.80 -12.61
C GLU A 5 10.42 6.31 -12.92
N ASN A 6 11.38 5.59 -12.31
CA ASN A 6 11.51 4.15 -12.46
C ASN A 6 10.75 3.38 -11.37
N CYS A 7 10.16 4.08 -10.41
CA CYS A 7 9.38 3.48 -9.34
C CYS A 7 7.93 3.34 -9.76
N SER A 8 7.37 2.14 -9.68
CA SER A 8 5.98 1.87 -10.06
C SER A 8 4.99 2.75 -9.30
N TYR A 9 5.25 2.98 -8.00
CA TYR A 9 4.34 3.76 -7.17
C TYR A 9 4.45 5.26 -7.40
N CYS A 10 5.63 5.75 -7.79
CA CYS A 10 5.82 7.16 -8.13
C CYS A 10 5.28 7.47 -9.52
N ALA A 11 5.72 6.71 -10.50
CA ALA A 11 5.41 6.96 -11.91
C ALA A 11 4.00 6.55 -12.29
N GLU A 12 3.48 5.51 -11.63
CA GLU A 12 2.17 4.92 -11.97
C GLU A 12 2.17 4.44 -13.44
N GLY A 13 1.05 4.57 -14.14
CA GLY A 13 0.96 4.21 -15.55
C GLY A 13 1.35 2.75 -15.80
N ALA A 14 2.12 2.51 -16.86
CA ALA A 14 2.46 1.15 -17.30
C ALA A 14 3.20 0.34 -16.26
N LEU A 15 4.09 0.96 -15.47
CA LEU A 15 4.84 0.26 -14.43
C LEU A 15 3.92 -0.26 -13.33
N LEU A 16 2.95 0.54 -12.91
CA LEU A 16 1.98 0.15 -11.90
C LEU A 16 0.97 -0.83 -12.47
N ASP A 17 0.48 -0.56 -13.69
CA ASP A 17 -0.54 -1.36 -14.34
C ASP A 17 -0.09 -2.81 -14.57
N ALA A 18 1.21 -3.06 -14.56
CA ALA A 18 1.75 -4.40 -14.69
C ALA A 18 1.27 -5.34 -13.57
N PHE A 19 1.01 -4.82 -12.36
CA PHE A 19 0.63 -5.66 -11.23
C PHE A 19 -0.56 -5.16 -10.42
N GLY A 20 -1.02 -3.92 -10.65
CA GLY A 20 -2.04 -3.36 -9.80
C GLY A 20 -2.94 -2.34 -10.47
N ILE A 21 -4.01 -2.00 -9.78
CA ILE A 21 -4.97 -0.99 -10.21
C ILE A 21 -5.11 0.01 -9.05
N LYS A 22 -4.79 1.27 -9.30
CA LYS A 22 -4.98 2.31 -8.30
C LYS A 22 -6.48 2.53 -8.11
N ILE A 23 -6.97 2.33 -6.91
CA ILE A 23 -8.40 2.45 -6.59
C ILE A 23 -8.73 3.67 -5.74
N GLY A 24 -7.72 4.35 -5.19
CA GLY A 24 -7.97 5.55 -4.41
C GLY A 24 -6.72 6.13 -3.79
N GLU A 25 -6.92 7.25 -3.09
CA GLU A 25 -5.87 7.91 -2.33
C GLU A 25 -6.37 8.28 -0.94
N LEU A 26 -5.46 8.25 0.02
CA LEU A 26 -5.65 8.71 1.38
C LEU A 26 -4.63 9.81 1.66
N PRO A 27 -4.69 10.51 2.80
CA PRO A 27 -3.80 11.66 3.03
C PRO A 27 -2.31 11.37 2.81
N MET A 28 -1.82 10.19 3.17
CA MET A 28 -0.40 9.83 3.04
C MET A 28 -0.18 8.65 2.11
N SER A 29 -1.23 8.14 1.44
CA SER A 29 -1.14 6.84 0.76
C SER A 29 -1.88 6.81 -0.55
N LYS A 30 -1.44 5.90 -1.42
CA LYS A 30 -2.19 5.45 -2.59
C LYS A 30 -2.64 4.02 -2.31
N VAL A 31 -3.89 3.72 -2.61
CA VAL A 31 -4.45 2.38 -2.40
C VAL A 31 -4.53 1.68 -3.75
N ILE A 32 -3.92 0.52 -3.84
CA ILE A 32 -3.76 -0.22 -5.08
C ILE A 32 -4.33 -1.63 -4.90
N LEU A 33 -5.25 -2.01 -5.77
CA LEU A 33 -5.74 -3.38 -5.82
C LEU A 33 -4.72 -4.23 -6.56
N PHE A 34 -4.26 -5.30 -5.94
CA PHE A 34 -3.31 -6.21 -6.56
C PHE A 34 -4.06 -7.07 -7.60
N LYS A 35 -3.54 -7.14 -8.83
CA LYS A 35 -4.22 -7.86 -9.91
C LYS A 35 -4.28 -9.37 -9.66
N GLU A 36 -3.24 -9.92 -9.05
CA GLU A 36 -3.23 -11.33 -8.66
C GLU A 36 -4.13 -11.46 -7.42
N GLN A 37 -5.26 -12.09 -7.58
CA GLN A 37 -6.31 -12.18 -6.56
C GLN A 37 -6.58 -13.62 -6.10
N SER A 38 -5.54 -14.44 -6.01
CA SER A 38 -5.69 -15.76 -5.37
C SER A 38 -6.20 -15.62 -3.94
N HIS A 39 -5.91 -14.48 -3.30
CA HIS A 39 -6.56 -14.07 -2.04
C HIS A 39 -7.36 -12.80 -2.35
N ARG A 40 -8.68 -12.94 -2.46
CA ARG A 40 -9.56 -11.82 -2.80
C ARG A 40 -9.42 -10.68 -1.79
N GLY A 41 -9.36 -9.46 -2.32
CA GLY A 41 -9.23 -8.27 -1.50
C GLY A 41 -7.78 -7.94 -1.12
N ARG A 42 -6.79 -8.61 -1.71
CA ARG A 42 -5.40 -8.26 -1.51
C ARG A 42 -5.13 -6.87 -2.06
N VAL A 43 -4.68 -5.96 -1.20
CA VAL A 43 -4.40 -4.58 -1.58
C VAL A 43 -3.02 -4.17 -1.12
N ILE A 44 -2.52 -3.12 -1.76
CA ILE A 44 -1.27 -2.47 -1.39
C ILE A 44 -1.59 -1.04 -0.95
N VAL A 45 -1.04 -0.64 0.19
CA VAL A 45 -1.08 0.74 0.66
C VAL A 45 0.32 1.30 0.51
N ALA A 46 0.53 2.11 -0.53
CA ALA A 46 1.83 2.68 -0.84
C ALA A 46 1.92 4.11 -0.33
N CYS A 47 3.04 4.44 0.32
CA CYS A 47 3.27 5.79 0.81
C CYS A 47 3.34 6.77 -0.35
N LYS A 48 2.80 7.97 -0.18
CA LYS A 48 2.89 9.03 -1.20
C LYS A 48 4.31 9.56 -1.34
N ARG A 49 5.10 9.54 -0.26
CA ARG A 49 6.50 9.92 -0.32
C ARG A 49 7.33 8.73 -0.78
N HIS A 50 8.28 9.00 -1.66
CA HIS A 50 9.24 7.99 -2.08
C HIS A 50 10.32 7.86 -1.02
N VAL A 51 10.13 6.94 -0.09
CA VAL A 51 11.11 6.61 0.96
C VAL A 51 11.23 5.09 1.02
N ASP A 52 12.37 4.59 1.50
CA ASP A 52 12.60 3.15 1.61
C ASP A 52 11.91 2.56 2.83
N ASP A 53 11.94 3.28 3.93
CA ASP A 53 11.62 2.74 5.24
C ASP A 53 10.73 3.70 6.02
N ILE A 54 9.90 3.14 6.89
CA ILE A 54 9.02 3.93 7.75
C ILE A 54 9.82 4.90 8.64
N THR A 55 11.06 4.58 8.94
CA THR A 55 11.94 5.44 9.74
C THR A 55 12.37 6.70 9.00
N ASP A 56 12.19 6.74 7.68
CA ASP A 56 12.50 7.93 6.87
C ASP A 56 11.38 8.98 6.92
N LEU A 57 10.23 8.63 7.47
CA LEU A 57 9.10 9.55 7.62
C LEU A 57 9.23 10.38 8.89
N THR A 58 8.68 11.59 8.86
CA THR A 58 8.53 12.37 10.11
C THR A 58 7.52 11.66 11.00
N LYS A 59 7.45 12.06 12.27
CA LYS A 59 6.48 11.49 13.22
C LYS A 59 5.05 11.67 12.74
N GLU A 60 4.72 12.85 12.24
CA GLU A 60 3.37 13.18 11.76
C GLU A 60 3.03 12.35 10.52
N GLU A 61 3.98 12.23 9.59
CA GLU A 61 3.80 11.42 8.38
C GLU A 61 3.59 9.96 8.75
N ARG A 62 4.38 9.45 9.69
CA ARG A 62 4.30 8.07 10.16
C ARG A 62 2.95 7.76 10.77
N ILE A 63 2.46 8.66 11.63
CA ILE A 63 1.14 8.53 12.25
C ILE A 63 0.06 8.48 11.18
N GLN A 64 0.09 9.43 10.25
CA GLN A 64 -0.92 9.50 9.20
C GLN A 64 -0.86 8.27 8.29
N PHE A 65 0.34 7.81 7.93
CA PHE A 65 0.48 6.64 7.09
C PHE A 65 -0.10 5.39 7.77
N MET A 66 0.15 5.20 9.05
CA MET A 66 -0.40 4.06 9.79
C MET A 66 -1.91 4.18 9.99
N GLU A 67 -2.42 5.40 10.14
CA GLU A 67 -3.87 5.62 10.15
C GLU A 67 -4.49 5.21 8.81
N ASP A 68 -3.82 5.54 7.70
CA ASP A 68 -4.27 5.13 6.37
C ASP A 68 -4.30 3.61 6.23
N VAL A 69 -3.24 2.93 6.67
CA VAL A 69 -3.17 1.47 6.64
C VAL A 69 -4.30 0.86 7.47
N SER A 70 -4.52 1.39 8.68
CA SER A 70 -5.60 0.92 9.56
C SER A 70 -6.96 1.12 8.92
N HIS A 71 -7.18 2.25 8.27
CA HIS A 71 -8.45 2.56 7.61
C HIS A 71 -8.76 1.57 6.50
N VAL A 72 -7.76 1.24 5.68
CA VAL A 72 -7.93 0.24 4.63
C VAL A 72 -8.24 -1.13 5.22
N ALA A 73 -7.55 -1.49 6.31
CA ALA A 73 -7.82 -2.77 6.99
C ALA A 73 -9.25 -2.84 7.53
N GLU A 74 -9.76 -1.74 8.10
CA GLU A 74 -11.14 -1.67 8.57
C GLU A 74 -12.14 -1.92 7.45
N ILE A 75 -11.90 -1.33 6.28
CA ILE A 75 -12.76 -1.54 5.11
C ILE A 75 -12.73 -3.00 4.67
N LEU A 76 -11.55 -3.63 4.67
CA LEU A 76 -11.44 -5.05 4.33
C LEU A 76 -12.20 -5.93 5.33
N HIS A 77 -12.16 -5.60 6.61
CA HIS A 77 -12.95 -6.31 7.62
C HIS A 77 -14.45 -6.18 7.36
N GLU A 78 -14.90 -5.00 6.98
CA GLU A 78 -16.32 -4.75 6.70
C GLU A 78 -16.79 -5.49 5.44
N LEU A 79 -15.96 -5.53 4.41
CA LEU A 79 -16.34 -6.11 3.12
C LEU A 79 -16.27 -7.64 3.11
N PHE A 80 -15.24 -8.21 3.73
CA PHE A 80 -14.95 -9.64 3.59
C PHE A 80 -15.11 -10.45 4.87
N HIS A 81 -15.20 -9.79 6.03
CA HIS A 81 -15.29 -10.44 7.33
C HIS A 81 -14.22 -11.52 7.52
N PRO A 82 -12.94 -11.24 7.25
CA PRO A 82 -11.89 -12.24 7.36
C PRO A 82 -11.61 -12.57 8.82
N ASP A 83 -11.06 -13.77 9.06
CA ASP A 83 -10.59 -14.12 10.40
C ASP A 83 -9.44 -13.23 10.82
N LYS A 84 -8.60 -12.85 9.86
CA LYS A 84 -7.40 -12.07 10.12
C LYS A 84 -6.96 -11.34 8.86
N ILE A 85 -6.32 -10.18 9.04
CA ILE A 85 -5.59 -9.50 7.97
C ILE A 85 -4.10 -9.58 8.30
N ASN A 86 -3.33 -10.04 7.35
CA ASN A 86 -1.87 -10.06 7.44
C ASN A 86 -1.31 -8.81 6.78
N PHE A 87 -0.38 -8.17 7.49
CA PHE A 87 0.27 -6.95 7.04
C PHE A 87 1.73 -7.27 6.76
N GLY A 88 2.21 -6.93 5.58
CA GLY A 88 3.62 -7.15 5.24
C GLY A 88 4.21 -5.95 4.53
N ALA A 89 5.39 -5.53 4.97
CA ALA A 89 6.13 -4.45 4.35
C ALA A 89 7.51 -4.99 3.95
N TYR A 90 7.69 -5.23 2.66
CA TYR A 90 8.90 -5.83 2.12
C TYR A 90 9.58 -4.84 1.17
N GLY A 91 10.90 -4.69 1.29
CA GLY A 91 11.65 -3.71 0.51
C GLY A 91 12.70 -4.29 -0.42
N ASP A 92 12.73 -5.60 -0.59
CA ASP A 92 13.78 -6.26 -1.35
C ASP A 92 13.62 -6.13 -2.87
N THR A 93 12.42 -5.92 -3.38
CA THR A 93 12.18 -5.73 -4.82
C THR A 93 11.89 -4.28 -5.15
N MET A 94 11.06 -3.62 -4.36
CA MET A 94 10.61 -2.26 -4.60
C MET A 94 11.02 -1.36 -3.44
N HIS A 95 11.95 -0.43 -3.69
CA HIS A 95 12.46 0.49 -2.68
C HIS A 95 11.54 1.71 -2.51
N HIS A 96 10.28 1.44 -2.20
CA HIS A 96 9.27 2.46 -1.96
C HIS A 96 8.35 1.91 -0.87
N LEU A 97 8.28 2.59 0.25
CA LEU A 97 7.52 2.12 1.41
C LEU A 97 6.09 1.78 1.02
N HIS A 98 5.69 0.54 1.25
CA HIS A 98 4.34 0.06 0.97
C HIS A 98 4.03 -1.12 1.88
N PHE A 99 2.74 -1.28 2.18
CA PHE A 99 2.24 -2.44 2.92
C PHE A 99 1.35 -3.28 2.02
N HIS A 100 1.54 -4.58 2.07
CA HIS A 100 0.57 -5.54 1.52
C HIS A 100 -0.40 -5.92 2.63
N LEU A 101 -1.68 -5.84 2.35
CA LEU A 101 -2.73 -6.31 3.23
C LEU A 101 -3.40 -7.51 2.57
N VAL A 102 -3.31 -8.66 3.22
CA VAL A 102 -3.84 -9.92 2.68
C VAL A 102 -4.76 -10.53 3.73
N ARG A 103 -6.03 -10.69 3.37
CA ARG A 103 -6.98 -11.31 4.29
C ARG A 103 -6.75 -12.82 4.37
N ASP A 104 -6.85 -13.33 5.56
CA ASP A 104 -6.88 -14.76 5.81
C ASP A 104 -8.33 -15.21 5.83
N VAL A 105 -8.60 -16.34 5.20
CA VAL A 105 -9.98 -16.82 5.00
C VAL A 105 -10.40 -17.78 6.09
#